data_76c79fa6c6886e2c2fc67ef8b2ac88b0
#
_entry.id   76c79fa6c6886e2c2fc67ef8b2ac88b0
#
_cell.length_a   1.000
_cell.length_b   1.000
_cell.length_c   1.000
_cell.angle_alpha   90.00
_cell.angle_beta   90.00
_cell.angle_gamma   90.00
#
_symmetry.space_group_name_H-M   'P 1'
#
loop_
_entity.id
_entity.type
_entity.pdbx_description
1 polymer ?
#
loop_
_entity_poly.entity_id
_entity_poly.type
_entity_poly.pdbx_seq_one_letter_code
_entity_poly.pdbx_strand_id
1 'polypeptide(L)'
;MRLLLLSAVVLAAGCATPNTGIVPIGSGVYMASKFGTMVTFSSGEVKAELYRDATQFCSKTGKQVAPLSSTSTDSVMATYASAEIQFRCE
;
A
#
# COMPACT_ATOMS: atom_id res chain seq x y z
N MET A 1 -2.65 -24.92 32.86
CA MET A 1 -2.43 -23.68 33.14
C MET A 1 -1.42 -23.08 32.31
N ARG A 2 -0.44 -23.68 32.02
CA ARG A 2 0.57 -23.12 31.27
C ARG A 2 0.09 -22.77 29.92
N LEU A 3 -0.90 -23.38 29.44
CA LEU A 3 -1.30 -23.15 28.12
C LEU A 3 -1.78 -21.77 27.85
N LEU A 4 -2.26 -21.17 28.83
CA LEU A 4 -2.79 -19.87 28.65
C LEU A 4 -1.85 -18.88 28.18
N LEU A 5 -0.67 -19.03 28.52
CA LEU A 5 0.31 -18.08 28.23
C LEU A 5 0.55 -17.90 26.77
N LEU A 6 0.39 -18.91 26.06
CA LEU A 6 0.67 -18.89 24.68
C LEU A 6 -0.23 -18.02 23.89
N SER A 7 -1.43 -17.92 24.29
CA SER A 7 -2.36 -17.17 23.54
C SER A 7 -2.04 -15.74 23.49
N ALA A 8 -1.51 -15.25 24.51
CA ALA A 8 -1.24 -13.84 24.60
C ALA A 8 -0.23 -13.40 23.58
N VAL A 9 0.66 -14.23 23.30
CA VAL A 9 1.72 -13.86 22.42
C VAL A 9 1.23 -13.68 21.01
N VAL A 10 0.32 -14.46 20.62
CA VAL A 10 -0.16 -14.41 19.28
C VAL A 10 -0.84 -13.11 18.97
N LEU A 11 -1.53 -12.58 19.91
CA LEU A 11 -2.21 -11.36 19.71
C LEU A 11 -1.30 -10.23 19.41
N ALA A 12 -0.22 -10.20 20.06
CA ALA A 12 0.70 -9.13 19.90
C ALA A 12 1.20 -9.05 18.49
N ALA A 13 1.40 -10.17 17.91
CA ALA A 13 1.95 -10.20 16.59
C ALA A 13 0.97 -9.64 15.58
N GLY A 14 -0.27 -9.81 15.78
CA GLY A 14 -1.22 -9.38 14.83
C GLY A 14 -1.38 -7.90 14.72
N CYS A 15 -0.96 -7.20 15.70
CA CYS A 15 -1.17 -5.81 15.66
C CYS A 15 -0.16 -5.06 14.91
N ALA A 16 0.85 -5.64 14.55
CA ALA A 16 1.89 -4.91 14.04
C ALA A 16 1.97 -4.78 12.61
N THR A 17 1.10 -4.50 11.86
CA THR A 17 1.38 -4.45 10.54
C THR A 17 0.99 -3.29 9.96
N PRO A 18 1.50 -2.39 9.85
CA PRO A 18 1.11 -1.30 9.40
C PRO A 18 1.49 -0.98 8.14
N ASN A 19 1.32 -0.27 7.63
CA ASN A 19 1.84 0.45 6.73
C ASN A 19 2.01 0.03 5.43
N THR A 20 1.16 -0.61 4.88
CA THR A 20 1.30 -0.82 3.56
C THR A 20 0.64 0.36 2.91
N GLY A 21 -0.16 1.11 3.55
CA GLY A 21 -0.84 2.20 2.89
C GLY A 21 -1.91 1.71 1.92
N ILE A 22 -2.22 0.45 1.89
CA ILE A 22 -3.23 -0.11 1.01
C ILE A 22 -4.48 -0.37 1.80
N VAL A 23 -5.59 0.24 1.35
CA VAL A 23 -6.84 0.13 2.08
C VAL A 23 -7.95 -0.34 1.19
N PRO A 24 -8.78 -1.24 1.63
CA PRO A 24 -9.93 -1.66 0.82
C PRO A 24 -10.99 -0.57 0.86
N ILE A 25 -11.58 -0.27 -0.29
CA ILE A 25 -12.59 0.75 -0.33
C ILE A 25 -13.93 0.22 -0.84
N GLY A 26 -14.08 -1.08 -0.94
CA GLY A 26 -15.35 -1.70 -1.29
C GLY A 26 -15.35 -2.32 -2.67
N SER A 27 -16.18 -3.28 -2.88
CA SER A 27 -16.34 -3.96 -4.17
C SER A 27 -15.06 -4.59 -4.70
N GLY A 28 -14.20 -5.02 -3.82
CA GLY A 28 -12.95 -5.63 -4.23
C GLY A 28 -11.91 -4.63 -4.69
N VAL A 29 -12.14 -3.35 -4.49
CA VAL A 29 -11.20 -2.32 -4.92
C VAL A 29 -10.33 -1.90 -3.74
N TYR A 30 -9.05 -1.70 -4.01
CA TYR A 30 -8.10 -1.22 -3.01
C TYR A 30 -7.53 0.11 -3.47
N MET A 31 -7.15 0.92 -2.51
CA MET A 31 -6.55 2.22 -2.80
C MET A 31 -5.21 2.31 -2.08
N ALA A 32 -4.23 2.89 -2.72
CA ALA A 32 -2.93 3.12 -2.10
C ALA A 32 -2.44 4.50 -2.48
N SER A 33 -1.82 5.19 -1.55
CA SER A 33 -1.27 6.51 -1.86
C SER A 33 0.07 6.66 -1.16
N LYS A 34 0.88 7.55 -1.66
CA LYS A 34 2.23 7.74 -1.14
C LYS A 34 2.76 9.09 -1.55
N PHE A 35 3.60 9.68 -0.70
CA PHE A 35 4.32 10.89 -1.04
C PHE A 35 5.75 10.52 -1.35
N GLY A 36 6.39 11.24 -2.19
CA GLY A 36 7.80 11.07 -2.46
C GLY A 36 8.64 11.66 -1.34
N THR A 37 9.94 11.64 -1.53
CA THR A 37 10.86 12.18 -0.55
C THR A 37 11.52 13.41 -1.16
N MET A 38 12.43 14.00 -0.43
CA MET A 38 13.12 15.16 -0.91
C MET A 38 13.94 14.88 -2.17
N VAL A 39 14.30 13.64 -2.40
CA VAL A 39 15.07 13.28 -3.58
C VAL A 39 14.19 12.68 -4.68
N THR A 40 12.91 12.53 -4.45
CA THR A 40 12.02 11.98 -5.45
C THR A 40 11.20 13.11 -6.00
N PHE A 41 11.51 13.56 -7.19
CA PHE A 41 10.83 14.69 -7.74
C PHE A 41 9.72 14.34 -8.72
N SER A 42 9.66 13.13 -9.18
CA SER A 42 8.69 12.74 -10.20
C SER A 42 7.58 11.90 -9.60
N SER A 43 6.35 12.23 -9.93
CA SER A 43 5.22 11.43 -9.50
C SER A 43 5.23 10.07 -10.17
N GLY A 44 5.92 9.95 -11.30
CA GLY A 44 6.05 8.65 -11.95
C GLY A 44 6.82 7.66 -11.10
N GLU A 45 7.84 8.14 -10.37
CA GLU A 45 8.60 7.26 -9.49
C GLU A 45 7.75 6.82 -8.32
N VAL A 46 6.97 7.73 -7.77
CA VAL A 46 6.08 7.41 -6.64
C VAL A 46 5.03 6.41 -7.10
N LYS A 47 4.48 6.63 -8.29
CA LYS A 47 3.46 5.75 -8.82
C LYS A 47 4.04 4.34 -9.06
N ALA A 48 5.26 4.27 -9.56
CA ALA A 48 5.90 2.98 -9.79
C ALA A 48 6.08 2.21 -8.49
N GLU A 49 6.42 2.90 -7.42
CA GLU A 49 6.54 2.26 -6.13
C GLU A 49 5.19 1.73 -5.67
N LEU A 50 4.14 2.50 -5.88
CA LEU A 50 2.81 2.07 -5.49
C LEU A 50 2.39 0.81 -6.23
N TYR A 51 2.69 0.72 -7.52
CA TYR A 51 2.33 -0.47 -8.27
C TYR A 51 3.18 -1.67 -7.87
N ARG A 52 4.43 -1.45 -7.46
CA ARG A 52 5.23 -2.55 -6.93
C ARG A 52 4.64 -3.04 -5.61
N ASP A 53 4.20 -2.13 -4.76
CA ASP A 53 3.58 -2.50 -3.50
C ASP A 53 2.27 -3.24 -3.75
N ALA A 54 1.49 -2.78 -4.71
CA ALA A 54 0.24 -3.42 -5.05
C ALA A 54 0.48 -4.83 -5.61
N THR A 55 1.52 -4.98 -6.41
CA THR A 55 1.86 -6.28 -6.96
C THR A 55 2.22 -7.27 -5.86
N GLN A 56 3.00 -6.83 -4.87
CA GLN A 56 3.34 -7.69 -3.77
C GLN A 56 2.10 -8.03 -2.94
N PHE A 57 1.22 -7.06 -2.77
CA PHE A 57 0.01 -7.26 -2.01
C PHE A 57 -0.89 -8.30 -2.67
N CYS A 58 -1.13 -8.18 -3.97
CA CYS A 58 -1.98 -9.12 -4.67
C CYS A 58 -1.34 -10.50 -4.79
N SER A 59 -0.02 -10.56 -4.89
CA SER A 59 0.65 -11.83 -5.06
C SER A 59 0.51 -12.73 -3.84
N LYS A 60 0.25 -12.16 -2.68
CA LYS A 60 0.09 -12.96 -1.48
C LYS A 60 -1.10 -13.91 -1.59
N THR A 61 -2.05 -13.61 -2.45
CA THR A 61 -3.17 -14.50 -2.66
C THR A 61 -3.15 -15.08 -4.07
N GLY A 62 -2.01 -15.03 -4.73
CA GLY A 62 -1.87 -15.61 -6.05
C GLY A 62 -2.54 -14.81 -7.15
N LYS A 63 -2.74 -13.53 -6.93
CA LYS A 63 -3.45 -12.71 -7.90
C LYS A 63 -2.54 -11.64 -8.48
N GLN A 64 -3.04 -10.98 -9.50
CA GLN A 64 -2.30 -9.92 -10.16
C GLN A 64 -3.03 -8.61 -9.99
N VAL A 65 -2.32 -7.52 -10.14
CA VAL A 65 -2.93 -6.20 -10.04
C VAL A 65 -3.70 -5.90 -11.30
N ALA A 66 -4.91 -5.43 -11.13
CA ALA A 66 -5.72 -4.94 -12.23
C ALA A 66 -5.94 -3.46 -11.98
N PRO A 67 -5.18 -2.58 -12.62
CA PRO A 67 -5.28 -1.15 -12.38
C PRO A 67 -6.63 -0.59 -12.77
N LEU A 68 -7.14 0.32 -11.97
CA LEU A 68 -8.42 0.96 -12.26
C LEU A 68 -8.24 2.45 -12.52
N SER A 69 -7.56 3.13 -11.67
CA SER A 69 -7.34 4.56 -11.87
C SER A 69 -6.13 5.02 -11.08
N SER A 70 -5.62 6.18 -11.41
CA SER A 70 -4.52 6.75 -10.65
C SER A 70 -4.53 8.26 -10.81
N THR A 71 -3.98 8.94 -9.83
CA THR A 71 -3.75 10.37 -9.90
C THR A 71 -2.34 10.60 -9.40
N SER A 72 -1.74 11.70 -9.82
CA SER A 72 -0.39 11.97 -9.38
C SER A 72 -0.10 13.47 -9.50
N THR A 73 0.83 13.93 -8.70
CA THR A 73 1.25 15.32 -8.69
C THR A 73 2.75 15.34 -8.56
N ASP A 74 3.41 16.03 -9.46
CA ASP A 74 4.86 16.14 -9.41
C ASP A 74 5.27 17.11 -8.31
N SER A 75 6.52 17.00 -7.90
CA SER A 75 7.05 17.90 -6.91
C SER A 75 7.14 19.31 -7.48
N VAL A 76 6.70 20.27 -6.72
CA VAL A 76 6.84 21.67 -7.11
C VAL A 76 7.29 22.39 -5.86
N MET A 77 7.55 23.66 -5.93
CA MET A 77 8.06 24.41 -4.83
C MET A 77 7.28 24.13 -3.57
N ALA A 78 7.93 23.71 -2.56
CA ALA A 78 7.35 23.43 -1.25
C ALA A 78 6.34 22.28 -1.20
N THR A 79 6.29 21.45 -2.22
CA THR A 79 5.37 20.31 -2.24
C THR A 79 6.08 19.09 -2.77
N TYR A 80 5.99 17.97 -2.09
CA TYR A 80 6.58 16.74 -2.55
C TYR A 80 5.71 16.12 -3.63
N ALA A 81 6.31 15.30 -4.46
CA ALA A 81 5.55 14.51 -5.42
C ALA A 81 4.63 13.56 -4.68
N SER A 82 3.52 13.22 -5.26
CA SER A 82 2.59 12.26 -4.65
C SER A 82 1.85 11.48 -5.71
N ALA A 83 1.31 10.36 -5.34
CA ALA A 83 0.51 9.56 -6.25
C ALA A 83 -0.50 8.74 -5.46
N GLU A 84 -1.58 8.39 -6.13
CA GLU A 84 -2.59 7.53 -5.55
C GLU A 84 -3.06 6.60 -6.64
N ILE A 85 -3.26 5.33 -6.34
CA ILE A 85 -3.77 4.37 -7.31
C ILE A 85 -4.95 3.64 -6.73
N GLN A 86 -5.83 3.18 -7.59
CA GLN A 86 -6.91 2.28 -7.21
C GLN A 86 -6.81 1.05 -8.09
N PHE A 87 -6.97 -0.11 -7.49
CA PHE A 87 -6.76 -1.35 -8.22
C PHE A 87 -7.57 -2.50 -7.61
N ARG A 88 -7.67 -3.57 -8.37
CA ARG A 88 -8.22 -4.81 -7.88
C ARG A 88 -7.14 -5.87 -7.99
N CYS A 89 -7.29 -6.96 -7.23
CA CYS A 89 -6.44 -8.13 -7.38
C CYS A 89 -7.27 -9.17 -8.10
N GLU A 90 -6.82 -9.61 -9.23
CA GLU A 90 -7.55 -10.58 -10.03
C GLU A 90 -6.73 -11.76 -10.46
#